data_209061a1aa6d13dd80978ffbbd55925f
#
_entry.id   209061a1aa6d13dd80978ffbbd55925f
#
_cell.length_a   1.000
_cell.length_b   1.000
_cell.length_c   1.000
_cell.angle_alpha   90.00
_cell.angle_beta   90.00
_cell.angle_gamma   90.00
#
_symmetry.space_group_name_H-M   'P 1'
#
loop_
_entity.id
_entity.type
_entity.pdbx_description
1 polymer ?
#
loop_
_entity_poly.entity_id
_entity_poly.type
_entity_poly.pdbx_seq_one_letter_code
_entity_poly.pdbx_strand_id
1 'polypeptide(L)'
;MTGAVRSTFVDGPASGTRRLPDGTTLDVTQVVNLANCRKKTMCSVAEMEAVTSDRPWAANNPRWQLFLSGPLRDISPGRVIDSAMYVVVLVADDPSETDGDPLLDSAPPQSGSHTVLLWALAFGPRGTQRTIELTVARSGTGHVRVIAWRPS
;
A
#
# COMPACT_ATOMS: atom_id res chain seq x y z
N MET A 1 -8.98 18.19 6.22
CA MET A 1 -7.61 18.04 5.71
C MET A 1 -7.20 16.59 5.96
N THR A 2 -7.30 15.76 4.95
CA THR A 2 -6.91 14.35 4.99
C THR A 2 -5.40 14.26 5.05
N GLY A 3 -4.86 14.17 6.25
CA GLY A 3 -3.44 14.01 6.48
C GLY A 3 -3.00 12.55 6.30
N ALA A 4 -3.03 12.04 5.07
CA ALA A 4 -2.23 10.88 4.77
C ALA A 4 -0.76 11.25 5.03
N VAL A 5 -0.20 10.77 6.12
CA VAL A 5 1.22 10.96 6.45
C VAL A 5 2.01 10.20 5.39
N ARG A 6 2.48 10.94 4.40
CA ARG A 6 3.41 10.37 3.40
C ARG A 6 4.70 10.01 4.11
N SER A 7 5.16 8.80 3.89
CA SER A 7 6.51 8.42 4.28
C SER A 7 7.53 9.36 3.62
N THR A 8 8.58 9.73 4.34
CA THR A 8 9.73 10.48 3.81
C THR A 8 10.53 9.68 2.76
N PHE A 9 10.24 8.40 2.61
CA PHE A 9 10.93 7.48 1.69
C PHE A 9 10.18 7.29 0.37
N VAL A 10 9.71 8.37 -0.24
CA VAL A 10 9.14 8.30 -1.59
C VAL A 10 10.15 8.82 -2.58
N ASP A 11 10.58 7.95 -3.48
CA ASP A 11 11.40 8.31 -4.64
C ASP A 11 10.53 9.03 -5.67
N GLY A 12 10.55 10.36 -5.64
CA GLY A 12 9.80 11.23 -6.54
C GLY A 12 8.30 11.36 -6.19
N PRO A 13 7.48 11.85 -7.15
CA PRO A 13 6.05 12.12 -6.93
C PRO A 13 5.27 10.81 -6.74
N ALA A 14 4.07 10.89 -6.12
CA ALA A 14 3.21 9.73 -5.85
C ALA A 14 2.61 9.06 -7.12
N SER A 15 3.03 9.46 -8.30
CA SER A 15 2.54 9.00 -9.59
C SER A 15 3.66 8.97 -10.64
N GLY A 16 3.38 8.33 -11.78
CA GLY A 16 4.28 8.31 -12.93
C GLY A 16 5.36 7.24 -12.87
N THR A 17 6.29 7.33 -13.81
CA THR A 17 7.28 6.28 -14.09
C THR A 17 8.50 6.41 -13.18
N ARG A 18 9.01 5.26 -12.73
CA ARG A 18 10.28 5.09 -12.02
C ARG A 18 11.22 4.23 -12.82
N ARG A 19 12.50 4.56 -12.76
CA ARG A 19 13.55 3.69 -13.31
C ARG A 19 14.01 2.72 -12.23
N LEU A 20 13.93 1.44 -12.53
CA LEU A 20 14.39 0.37 -11.65
C LEU A 20 15.92 0.21 -11.71
N PRO A 21 16.55 -0.43 -10.69
CA PRO A 21 17.98 -0.64 -10.67
C PRO A 21 18.53 -1.44 -11.87
N ASP A 22 17.72 -2.28 -12.49
CA ASP A 22 18.09 -3.04 -13.69
C ASP A 22 17.88 -2.26 -15.01
N GLY A 23 17.48 -0.97 -14.91
CA GLY A 23 17.24 -0.08 -16.05
C GLY A 23 15.85 -0.18 -16.66
N THR A 24 15.02 -1.12 -16.24
CA THR A 24 13.60 -1.19 -16.65
C THR A 24 12.79 -0.07 -16.00
N THR A 25 11.53 0.08 -16.40
CA THR A 25 10.65 1.13 -15.87
C THR A 25 9.43 0.53 -15.20
N LEU A 26 8.99 1.17 -14.12
CA LEU A 26 7.78 0.88 -13.38
C LEU A 26 6.90 2.12 -13.33
N ASP A 27 5.64 1.99 -13.70
CA ASP A 27 4.66 3.06 -13.51
C ASP A 27 3.92 2.85 -12.18
N VAL A 28 4.22 3.70 -11.20
CA VAL A 28 3.62 3.62 -9.86
C VAL A 28 2.11 3.87 -9.90
N THR A 29 1.64 4.71 -10.82
CA THR A 29 0.19 4.95 -11.01
C THR A 29 -0.51 3.66 -11.44
N GLN A 30 0.09 2.91 -12.36
CA GLN A 30 -0.47 1.62 -12.76
C GLN A 30 -0.46 0.59 -11.62
N VAL A 31 0.56 0.60 -10.76
CA VAL A 31 0.60 -0.28 -9.57
C VAL A 31 -0.59 0.03 -8.65
N VAL A 32 -0.84 1.31 -8.36
CA VAL A 32 -1.97 1.74 -7.52
C VAL A 32 -3.31 1.36 -8.17
N ASN A 33 -3.47 1.59 -9.47
CA ASN A 33 -4.70 1.25 -10.19
C ASN A 33 -4.95 -0.26 -10.21
N LEU A 34 -3.90 -1.06 -10.45
CA LEU A 34 -4.01 -2.53 -10.43
C LEU A 34 -4.44 -3.04 -9.05
N ALA A 35 -3.94 -2.43 -7.97
CA ALA A 35 -4.33 -2.76 -6.61
C ALA A 35 -5.80 -2.43 -6.34
N ASN A 36 -6.28 -1.29 -6.83
CA ASN A 36 -7.63 -0.81 -6.58
C ASN A 36 -8.71 -1.46 -7.45
N CYS A 37 -8.44 -1.70 -8.74
CA CYS A 37 -9.47 -2.18 -9.67
C CYS A 37 -8.97 -3.17 -10.73
N ARG A 38 -7.73 -3.68 -10.61
CA ARG A 38 -7.11 -4.64 -11.54
C ARG A 38 -6.95 -4.12 -12.98
N LYS A 39 -6.99 -2.81 -13.16
CA LYS A 39 -6.74 -2.14 -14.42
C LYS A 39 -5.48 -1.30 -14.35
N LYS A 40 -4.85 -1.05 -15.49
CA LYS A 40 -3.71 -0.11 -15.58
C LYS A 40 -4.17 1.35 -15.68
N THR A 41 -5.42 1.56 -16.09
CA THR A 41 -6.05 2.88 -16.22
C THR A 41 -6.73 3.29 -14.91
N MET A 42 -7.11 4.56 -14.82
CA MET A 42 -7.80 5.10 -13.65
C MET A 42 -9.05 4.28 -13.31
N CYS A 43 -9.20 3.99 -12.02
CA CYS A 43 -10.37 3.30 -11.47
C CYS A 43 -11.52 4.26 -11.23
N SER A 44 -12.72 3.89 -11.59
CA SER A 44 -13.95 4.54 -11.11
C SER A 44 -14.28 4.03 -9.69
N VAL A 45 -15.11 4.78 -8.97
CA VAL A 45 -15.61 4.38 -7.64
C VAL A 45 -16.30 3.01 -7.72
N ALA A 46 -17.20 2.82 -8.69
CA ALA A 46 -17.92 1.56 -8.86
C ALA A 46 -17.00 0.36 -9.10
N GLU A 47 -15.89 0.55 -9.83
CA GLU A 47 -14.90 -0.51 -10.03
C GLU A 47 -14.13 -0.85 -8.77
N MET A 48 -13.85 0.14 -7.94
CA MET A 48 -13.20 -0.07 -6.67
C MET A 48 -14.13 -0.74 -5.63
N GLU A 49 -15.44 -0.50 -5.72
CA GLU A 49 -16.47 -1.09 -4.87
C GLU A 49 -16.95 -2.46 -5.34
N ALA A 50 -16.58 -2.87 -6.54
CA ALA A 50 -17.02 -4.15 -7.10
C ALA A 50 -16.64 -5.33 -6.18
N VAL A 51 -17.65 -6.09 -5.76
CA VAL A 51 -17.48 -7.27 -4.92
C VAL A 51 -16.78 -8.37 -5.70
N THR A 52 -15.69 -8.89 -5.16
CA THR A 52 -14.94 -10.02 -5.70
C THR A 52 -14.66 -11.04 -4.60
N SER A 53 -14.15 -12.23 -4.96
CA SER A 53 -13.69 -13.22 -3.98
C SER A 53 -12.58 -12.70 -3.06
N ASP A 54 -11.74 -11.81 -3.58
CA ASP A 54 -10.60 -11.26 -2.84
C ASP A 54 -10.98 -10.02 -2.03
N ARG A 55 -12.04 -9.32 -2.43
CA ARG A 55 -12.51 -8.07 -1.82
C ARG A 55 -14.04 -8.08 -1.74
N PRO A 56 -14.59 -8.79 -0.71
CA PRO A 56 -16.04 -8.98 -0.60
C PRO A 56 -16.77 -7.83 0.13
N TRP A 57 -16.08 -6.76 0.52
CA TRP A 57 -16.62 -5.71 1.40
C TRP A 57 -17.31 -4.55 0.66
N ALA A 58 -17.41 -4.58 -0.67
CA ALA A 58 -18.07 -3.56 -1.49
C ALA A 58 -17.57 -2.12 -1.20
N ALA A 59 -18.42 -1.26 -0.62
CA ALA A 59 -18.05 0.12 -0.31
C ALA A 59 -16.84 0.22 0.65
N ASN A 60 -16.63 -0.78 1.49
CA ASN A 60 -15.47 -0.89 2.38
C ASN A 60 -14.29 -1.64 1.74
N ASN A 61 -14.29 -1.89 0.44
CA ASN A 61 -13.11 -2.45 -0.20
C ASN A 61 -11.91 -1.52 0.01
N PRO A 62 -10.73 -2.06 0.33
CA PRO A 62 -9.54 -1.26 0.56
C PRO A 62 -9.28 -0.26 -0.56
N ARG A 63 -8.98 0.98 -0.21
CA ARG A 63 -8.58 2.06 -1.12
C ARG A 63 -7.08 2.25 -1.03
N TRP A 64 -6.36 1.51 -1.83
CA TRP A 64 -4.92 1.50 -1.82
C TRP A 64 -4.34 2.84 -2.26
N GLN A 65 -3.46 3.39 -1.44
CA GLN A 65 -2.69 4.60 -1.70
C GLN A 65 -1.20 4.32 -1.61
N LEU A 66 -0.40 5.06 -2.36
CA LEU A 66 1.06 4.95 -2.25
C LEU A 66 1.51 5.48 -0.88
N PHE A 67 2.14 4.60 -0.11
CA PHE A 67 2.76 4.95 1.17
C PHE A 67 4.26 5.21 1.02
N LEU A 68 4.95 4.32 0.28
CA LEU A 68 6.40 4.34 0.13
C LEU A 68 6.79 3.77 -1.23
N SER A 69 7.83 4.34 -1.86
CA SER A 69 8.50 3.70 -3.00
C SER A 69 9.97 4.11 -3.06
N GLY A 70 10.82 3.18 -3.47
CA GLY A 70 12.25 3.44 -3.64
C GLY A 70 13.08 2.16 -3.77
N PRO A 71 14.38 2.30 -4.09
CA PRO A 71 15.32 1.18 -4.01
C PRO A 71 15.37 0.62 -2.58
N LEU A 72 15.35 -0.71 -2.45
CA LEU A 72 15.34 -1.36 -1.12
C LEU A 72 16.52 -0.93 -0.25
N ARG A 73 17.69 -0.71 -0.85
CA ARG A 73 18.89 -0.23 -0.16
C ARG A 73 18.69 1.13 0.54
N ASP A 74 17.81 1.98 -0.01
CA ASP A 74 17.59 3.36 0.48
C ASP A 74 16.47 3.42 1.53
N ILE A 75 15.63 2.37 1.59
CA ILE A 75 14.44 2.30 2.47
C ILE A 75 14.78 1.78 3.86
N SER A 76 15.87 1.04 4.02
CA SER A 76 16.23 0.40 5.29
C SER A 76 17.28 1.20 6.06
N PRO A 77 16.87 2.15 6.92
CA PRO A 77 17.81 2.97 7.69
C PRO A 77 18.62 2.08 8.64
N GLY A 78 19.94 2.28 8.66
CA GLY A 78 20.86 1.59 9.57
C GLY A 78 21.28 0.17 9.15
N ARG A 79 20.85 -0.30 7.99
CA ARG A 79 21.34 -1.57 7.40
C ARG A 79 21.77 -1.32 5.96
N VAL A 80 22.99 -1.74 5.63
CA VAL A 80 23.43 -1.81 4.24
C VAL A 80 22.83 -3.09 3.66
N ILE A 81 21.76 -2.95 2.87
CA ILE A 81 21.18 -4.04 2.11
C ILE A 81 21.66 -3.86 0.67
N ASP A 82 22.61 -4.69 0.24
CA ASP A 82 22.98 -4.76 -1.17
C ASP A 82 21.91 -5.54 -1.93
N SER A 83 20.95 -4.81 -2.46
CA SER A 83 19.83 -5.38 -3.20
C SER A 83 19.48 -4.55 -4.42
N ALA A 84 19.33 -5.22 -5.54
CA ALA A 84 18.83 -4.63 -6.78
C ALA A 84 17.28 -4.54 -6.83
N MET A 85 16.61 -4.74 -5.71
CA MET A 85 15.14 -4.65 -5.63
C MET A 85 14.70 -3.19 -5.51
N TYR A 86 13.60 -2.87 -6.18
CA TYR A 86 12.82 -1.66 -5.98
C TYR A 86 11.53 -2.02 -5.27
N VAL A 87 11.15 -1.28 -4.23
CA VAL A 87 9.98 -1.60 -3.42
C VAL A 87 8.92 -0.52 -3.58
N VAL A 88 7.68 -0.96 -3.68
CA VAL A 88 6.49 -0.11 -3.59
C VAL A 88 5.64 -0.63 -2.45
N VAL A 89 5.25 0.22 -1.52
CA VAL A 89 4.34 -0.12 -0.43
C VAL A 89 3.09 0.72 -0.57
N LEU A 90 1.97 0.05 -0.62
CA LEU A 90 0.66 0.64 -0.60
C LEU A 90 0.06 0.50 0.79
N VAL A 91 -0.76 1.45 1.19
CA VAL A 91 -1.52 1.43 2.45
C VAL A 91 -3.00 1.55 2.12
N ALA A 92 -3.81 0.86 2.87
CA ALA A 92 -5.26 0.98 2.86
C ALA A 92 -5.81 0.84 4.27
N ASP A 93 -7.02 1.34 4.48
CA ASP A 93 -7.78 1.15 5.70
C ASP A 93 -8.22 -0.31 5.87
N ASP A 94 -8.50 -0.71 7.11
CA ASP A 94 -9.01 -2.05 7.41
C ASP A 94 -10.47 -2.17 6.95
N PRO A 95 -10.77 -3.02 5.95
CA PRO A 95 -12.13 -3.18 5.45
C PRO A 95 -13.11 -3.76 6.47
N SER A 96 -12.65 -4.27 7.60
CA SER A 96 -13.51 -4.74 8.70
C SER A 96 -14.08 -3.59 9.52
N GLU A 97 -13.57 -2.39 9.40
CA GLU A 97 -14.17 -1.18 9.96
C GLU A 97 -15.42 -0.78 9.19
N THR A 98 -16.43 -0.35 9.91
CA THR A 98 -17.75 -0.01 9.33
C THR A 98 -18.09 1.46 9.54
N ASP A 99 -17.08 2.32 9.55
CA ASP A 99 -17.26 3.77 9.72
C ASP A 99 -17.77 4.47 8.46
N GLY A 100 -17.75 3.78 7.32
CA GLY A 100 -18.23 4.29 6.04
C GLY A 100 -17.22 5.17 5.31
N ASP A 101 -15.99 5.28 5.78
CA ASP A 101 -14.91 5.99 5.11
C ASP A 101 -13.70 5.07 4.85
N PRO A 102 -13.56 4.53 3.63
CA PRO A 102 -12.47 3.62 3.29
C PRO A 102 -11.09 4.29 3.17
N LEU A 103 -10.97 5.55 3.58
CA LEU A 103 -9.73 6.33 3.52
C LEU A 103 -9.22 6.79 4.88
N LEU A 104 -10.02 6.65 5.93
CA LEU A 104 -9.70 7.11 7.26
C LEU A 104 -9.80 5.98 8.28
N ASP A 105 -8.75 5.80 9.06
CA ASP A 105 -8.79 5.03 10.30
C ASP A 105 -9.58 5.85 11.32
N SER A 106 -10.84 5.53 11.45
CA SER A 106 -11.98 6.19 12.10
C SER A 106 -11.74 7.40 13.01
N ALA A 107 -12.60 8.40 12.83
CA ALA A 107 -12.70 9.57 13.72
C ALA A 107 -13.59 9.27 14.93
N PRO A 108 -13.36 9.90 16.11
CA PRO A 108 -14.29 9.82 17.24
C PRO A 108 -15.71 10.24 16.83
N PRO A 109 -16.81 9.60 17.31
CA PRO A 109 -16.85 8.69 18.46
C PRO A 109 -16.59 7.22 18.17
N GLN A 110 -16.39 6.84 16.92
CA GLN A 110 -16.05 5.48 16.51
C GLN A 110 -14.55 5.42 16.36
N SER A 111 -13.86 5.09 17.44
CA SER A 111 -12.43 4.82 17.35
C SER A 111 -12.24 3.52 16.60
N GLY A 112 -11.62 3.60 15.44
CA GLY A 112 -11.21 2.44 14.67
C GLY A 112 -10.26 1.55 15.44
N SER A 113 -10.02 0.40 14.87
CA SER A 113 -9.08 -0.57 15.44
C SER A 113 -7.63 -0.07 15.43
N HIS A 114 -7.36 1.14 14.91
CA HIS A 114 -6.01 1.63 14.61
C HIS A 114 -5.22 0.62 13.79
N THR A 115 -5.91 -0.05 12.87
CA THR A 115 -5.41 -1.13 12.05
C THR A 115 -5.40 -0.68 10.59
N VAL A 116 -4.30 -0.92 9.91
CA VAL A 116 -4.17 -0.63 8.47
C VAL A 116 -3.63 -1.84 7.74
N LEU A 117 -3.96 -1.94 6.47
CA LEU A 117 -3.37 -2.90 5.56
C LEU A 117 -2.16 -2.28 4.86
N LEU A 118 -1.10 -3.05 4.71
CA LEU A 118 0.05 -2.72 3.88
C LEU A 118 0.21 -3.79 2.81
N TRP A 119 0.40 -3.37 1.57
CA TRP A 119 0.74 -4.25 0.47
C TRP A 119 2.08 -3.84 -0.10
N ALA A 120 3.10 -4.66 0.16
CA ALA A 120 4.46 -4.42 -0.29
C ALA A 120 4.75 -5.27 -1.54
N LEU A 121 5.20 -4.60 -2.60
CA LEU A 121 5.61 -5.18 -3.86
C LEU A 121 7.10 -4.89 -4.07
N ALA A 122 7.88 -5.93 -4.31
CA ALA A 122 9.30 -5.81 -4.64
C ALA A 122 9.54 -6.25 -6.08
N PHE A 123 10.16 -5.38 -6.85
CA PHE A 123 10.49 -5.57 -8.26
C PHE A 123 12.00 -5.73 -8.37
N GLY A 124 12.44 -6.82 -8.93
CA GLY A 124 13.86 -7.16 -9.09
C GLY A 124 14.26 -7.38 -10.54
N PRO A 125 15.54 -7.70 -10.76
CA PRO A 125 16.07 -7.95 -12.09
C PRO A 125 15.33 -9.07 -12.82
N ARG A 126 15.30 -8.99 -14.15
CA ARG A 126 14.68 -9.99 -15.03
C ARG A 126 13.20 -10.21 -14.80
N GLY A 127 12.49 -9.15 -14.35
CA GLY A 127 11.04 -9.22 -14.08
C GLY A 127 10.68 -10.01 -12.82
N THR A 128 11.63 -10.27 -11.94
CA THR A 128 11.34 -10.91 -10.64
C THR A 128 10.42 -9.99 -9.82
N GLN A 129 9.32 -10.54 -9.34
CA GLN A 129 8.41 -9.85 -8.45
C GLN A 129 8.10 -10.70 -7.22
N ARG A 130 7.98 -10.05 -6.08
CA ARG A 130 7.50 -10.63 -4.83
C ARG A 130 6.52 -9.68 -4.18
N THR A 131 5.51 -10.24 -3.56
CA THR A 131 4.47 -9.48 -2.88
C THR A 131 4.23 -10.05 -1.49
N ILE A 132 3.89 -9.15 -0.57
CA ILE A 132 3.50 -9.49 0.78
C ILE A 132 2.40 -8.52 1.23
N GLU A 133 1.39 -9.06 1.86
CA GLU A 133 0.33 -8.28 2.51
C GLU A 133 0.48 -8.41 4.01
N LEU A 134 0.37 -7.29 4.72
CA LEU A 134 0.46 -7.22 6.17
C LEU A 134 -0.75 -6.48 6.72
N THR A 135 -1.22 -6.94 7.87
CA THR A 135 -2.14 -6.18 8.72
C THR A 135 -1.33 -5.64 9.90
N VAL A 136 -1.36 -4.34 10.10
CA VAL A 136 -0.61 -3.66 11.16
C VAL A 136 -1.57 -2.91 12.06
N ALA A 137 -1.35 -3.00 13.37
CA ALA A 137 -2.11 -2.21 14.34
C ALA A 137 -1.20 -1.35 15.19
N ARG A 138 -1.74 -0.20 15.58
CA ARG A 138 -1.13 0.70 16.55
C ARG A 138 -1.80 0.53 17.90
N SER A 139 -1.03 0.25 18.95
CA SER A 139 -1.55 0.22 20.31
C SER A 139 -1.78 1.64 20.86
N GLY A 140 -2.61 1.78 21.89
CA GLY A 140 -2.84 3.06 22.56
C GLY A 140 -1.57 3.70 23.17
N THR A 141 -0.49 2.94 23.32
CA THR A 141 0.83 3.42 23.74
C THR A 141 1.73 3.82 22.56
N GLY A 142 1.20 3.79 21.34
CA GLY A 142 1.92 4.20 20.13
C GLY A 142 2.81 3.12 19.50
N HIS A 143 2.88 1.93 20.08
CA HIS A 143 3.63 0.82 19.49
C HIS A 143 2.90 0.24 18.27
N VAL A 144 3.62 0.04 17.17
CA VAL A 144 3.12 -0.62 15.97
C VAL A 144 3.51 -2.09 16.00
N ARG A 145 2.56 -2.98 15.69
CA ARG A 145 2.80 -4.42 15.58
C ARG A 145 2.18 -4.99 14.31
N VAL A 146 2.82 -5.97 13.74
CA VAL A 146 2.23 -6.81 12.69
C VAL A 146 1.27 -7.80 13.37
N ILE A 147 0.00 -7.79 12.95
CA ILE A 147 -1.02 -8.72 13.45
C ILE A 147 -1.04 -9.97 12.58
N ALA A 148 -1.00 -9.79 11.27
CA ALA A 148 -1.01 -10.86 10.31
C ALA A 148 -0.14 -10.51 9.10
N TRP A 149 0.28 -11.53 8.37
CA TRP A 149 0.95 -11.37 7.09
C TRP A 149 0.69 -12.59 6.20
N ARG A 150 0.70 -12.37 4.89
CA ARG A 150 0.62 -13.44 3.89
C ARG A 150 1.45 -13.08 2.65
N PRO A 151 2.15 -14.03 2.03
CA PRO A 151 2.63 -13.85 0.66
C PRO A 151 1.43 -13.82 -0.30
N SER A 152 1.47 -12.99 -1.31
CA SER A 152 0.43 -12.83 -2.31
C SER A 152 1.00 -12.94 -3.74
#